data_ad638b193d26b08e150e51655023a6ee
#
_entry.id   ad638b193d26b08e150e51655023a6ee
#
_cell.length_a   1.000
_cell.length_b   1.000
_cell.length_c   1.000
_cell.angle_alpha   90.00
_cell.angle_beta   90.00
_cell.angle_gamma   90.00
#
_symmetry.space_group_name_H-M   'P 1'
#
loop_
_entity.id
_entity.type
_entity.pdbx_description
1 polymer ?
#
loop_
_entity_poly.entity_id
_entity_poly.type
_entity_poly.pdbx_seq_one_letter_code
_entity_poly.pdbx_strand_id
1 'polypeptide(L)'
;MKMKNWEQFKEELKQIDEQVKNDIEEIEALANIISAIIQKRYELGYSQRELASICGLPQSSIARIEANLVKPNVETLLKIMKPLGLTLCPVAI
;
A
#
# COMPACT_ATOMS: atom_id res chain seq x y z
N MET A 1 -0.77 -7.12 32.24
CA MET A 1 0.00 -7.61 31.11
C MET A 1 0.29 -6.45 30.17
N LYS A 2 1.56 -6.22 29.86
CA LYS A 2 1.93 -5.16 28.93
C LYS A 2 1.54 -5.55 27.52
N MET A 3 0.77 -4.71 26.85
CA MET A 3 0.51 -4.91 25.42
C MET A 3 1.79 -4.66 24.62
N LYS A 4 2.11 -5.59 23.75
CA LYS A 4 3.23 -5.44 22.85
C LYS A 4 2.83 -4.47 21.75
N ASN A 5 3.77 -3.61 21.33
CA ASN A 5 3.55 -2.78 20.16
C ASN A 5 3.74 -3.62 18.88
N TRP A 6 3.40 -3.05 17.75
CA TRP A 6 3.50 -3.74 16.46
C TRP A 6 4.93 -4.21 16.13
N GLU A 7 5.93 -3.39 16.47
CA GLU A 7 7.33 -3.73 16.21
C GLU A 7 7.79 -4.96 17.00
N GLN A 8 7.42 -5.04 18.28
CA GLN A 8 7.74 -6.19 19.12
C GLN A 8 7.04 -7.45 18.63
N PHE A 9 5.77 -7.34 18.29
CA PHE A 9 4.99 -8.45 17.77
C PHE A 9 5.59 -8.99 16.46
N LYS A 10 5.93 -8.10 15.56
CA LYS A 10 6.55 -8.42 14.28
C LYS A 10 7.88 -9.14 14.46
N GLU A 11 8.71 -8.65 15.37
CA GLU A 11 10.02 -9.24 15.65
C GLU A 11 9.89 -10.68 16.17
N GLU A 12 8.94 -10.93 17.06
CA GLU A 12 8.67 -12.28 17.57
C GLU A 12 8.21 -13.24 16.46
N LEU A 13 7.35 -12.79 15.58
CA LEU A 13 6.89 -13.59 14.45
C LEU A 13 8.02 -13.94 13.51
N LYS A 14 8.92 -13.02 13.25
CA LYS A 14 10.09 -13.24 12.39
C LYS A 14 11.03 -14.30 12.94
N GLN A 15 11.10 -14.44 14.25
CA GLN A 15 11.91 -15.47 14.90
C GLN A 15 11.29 -16.86 14.83
N ILE A 16 9.98 -16.95 14.62
CA ILE A 16 9.25 -18.21 14.62
C ILE A 16 9.33 -18.88 13.26
N ASP A 17 9.11 -18.14 12.17
CA ASP A 17 8.97 -18.69 10.81
C ASP A 17 9.45 -17.68 9.78
N GLU A 18 10.38 -18.11 8.93
CA GLU A 18 10.90 -17.30 7.83
C GLU A 18 9.80 -16.90 6.84
N GLN A 19 8.82 -17.79 6.59
CA GLN A 19 7.70 -17.49 5.69
C GLN A 19 6.83 -16.36 6.28
N VAL A 20 6.57 -16.40 7.58
CA VAL A 20 5.81 -15.34 8.27
C VAL A 20 6.56 -14.01 8.18
N LYS A 21 7.86 -14.04 8.35
CA LYS A 21 8.72 -12.85 8.20
C LYS A 21 8.56 -12.23 6.80
N ASN A 22 8.65 -13.03 5.76
CA ASN A 22 8.52 -12.58 4.39
C ASN A 22 7.13 -11.99 4.12
N ASP A 23 6.08 -12.65 4.61
CA ASP A 23 4.70 -12.18 4.46
C ASP A 23 4.49 -10.83 5.13
N ILE A 24 5.05 -10.63 6.33
CA ILE A 24 4.96 -9.36 7.05
C ILE A 24 5.69 -8.25 6.29
N GLU A 25 6.87 -8.52 5.77
CA GLU A 25 7.64 -7.55 4.99
C GLU A 25 6.90 -7.12 3.72
N GLU A 26 6.25 -8.06 3.04
CA GLU A 26 5.43 -7.77 1.87
C GLU A 26 4.22 -6.90 2.21
N ILE A 27 3.53 -7.20 3.31
CA ILE A 27 2.39 -6.41 3.78
C ILE A 27 2.82 -4.99 4.10
N GLU A 28 3.96 -4.81 4.77
CA GLU A 28 4.48 -3.48 5.10
C GLU A 28 4.84 -2.69 3.84
N ALA A 29 5.49 -3.33 2.89
CA ALA A 29 5.88 -2.66 1.64
C ALA A 29 4.65 -2.18 0.88
N LEU A 30 3.62 -3.01 0.79
CA LEU A 30 2.38 -2.64 0.12
C LEU A 30 1.66 -1.51 0.88
N ALA A 31 1.61 -1.59 2.20
CA ALA A 31 0.98 -0.55 3.03
C ALA A 31 1.68 0.80 2.84
N ASN A 32 3.00 0.82 2.72
CA ASN A 32 3.76 2.03 2.47
C ASN A 32 3.44 2.64 1.10
N ILE A 33 3.30 1.80 0.08
CA ILE A 33 2.91 2.25 -1.26
C ILE A 33 1.50 2.86 -1.23
N ILE A 34 0.56 2.20 -0.59
CA ILE A 34 -0.82 2.66 -0.49
C ILE A 34 -0.89 3.98 0.28
N SER A 35 -0.14 4.10 1.38
CA SER A 35 -0.07 5.35 2.14
C SER A 35 0.45 6.51 1.30
N ALA A 36 1.46 6.27 0.48
CA ALA A 36 2.01 7.28 -0.42
C ALA A 36 0.96 7.71 -1.46
N ILE A 37 0.19 6.77 -1.99
CA ILE A 37 -0.90 7.04 -2.93
C ILE A 37 -1.96 7.94 -2.27
N ILE A 38 -2.41 7.57 -1.08
CA ILE A 38 -3.43 8.33 -0.34
C ILE A 38 -2.94 9.76 -0.06
N GLN A 39 -1.73 9.88 0.46
CA GLN A 39 -1.15 11.17 0.79
C GLN A 39 -1.05 12.07 -0.44
N LYS A 40 -0.55 11.53 -1.54
CA LYS A 40 -0.37 12.31 -2.77
C LYS A 40 -1.71 12.70 -3.37
N ARG A 41 -2.71 11.81 -3.29
CA ARG A 41 -4.07 12.12 -3.74
C ARG A 41 -4.63 13.33 -2.99
N TYR A 42 -4.48 13.36 -1.66
CA TYR A 42 -4.92 14.48 -0.84
C TYR A 42 -4.15 15.76 -1.18
N GLU A 43 -2.85 15.67 -1.35
CA GLU A 43 -2.02 16.82 -1.69
C GLU A 43 -2.45 17.48 -3.02
N LEU A 44 -2.83 16.65 -3.99
CA LEU A 44 -3.29 17.14 -5.30
C LEU A 44 -4.77 17.53 -5.31
N GLY A 45 -5.48 17.29 -4.22
CA GLY A 45 -6.89 17.64 -4.09
C GLY A 45 -7.86 16.71 -4.84
N TYR A 46 -7.43 15.51 -5.22
CA TYR A 46 -8.31 14.56 -5.89
C TYR A 46 -9.15 13.78 -4.89
N SER A 47 -10.46 13.63 -5.21
CA SER A 47 -11.29 12.64 -4.52
C SER A 47 -10.96 11.24 -5.04
N GLN A 48 -11.43 10.20 -4.34
CA GLN A 48 -11.30 8.84 -4.84
C GLN A 48 -11.97 8.69 -6.21
N ARG A 49 -13.11 9.33 -6.39
CA ARG A 49 -13.85 9.30 -7.66
C ARG A 49 -13.06 9.95 -8.79
N GLU A 50 -12.47 11.10 -8.50
CA GLU A 50 -11.66 11.82 -9.49
C GLU A 50 -10.42 11.01 -9.90
N LEU A 51 -9.72 10.46 -8.93
CA LEU A 51 -8.57 9.60 -9.20
C LEU A 51 -8.96 8.37 -10.01
N ALA A 52 -10.06 7.73 -9.65
CA ALA A 52 -10.56 6.56 -10.38
C ALA A 52 -10.86 6.91 -11.85
N SER A 53 -11.50 8.04 -12.08
CA SER A 53 -11.80 8.53 -13.43
C SER A 53 -10.52 8.73 -14.24
N ILE A 54 -9.52 9.37 -13.65
CA ILE A 54 -8.23 9.63 -14.31
C ILE A 54 -7.53 8.31 -14.65
N CYS A 55 -7.58 7.33 -13.74
CA CYS A 55 -6.95 6.03 -13.93
C CYS A 55 -7.72 5.08 -14.84
N GLY A 56 -8.97 5.40 -15.16
CA GLY A 56 -9.84 4.49 -15.91
C GLY A 56 -10.27 3.28 -15.10
N LEU A 57 -10.43 3.43 -13.77
CA LEU A 57 -10.83 2.38 -12.86
C LEU A 57 -12.16 2.74 -12.19
N PRO A 58 -12.95 1.76 -11.74
CA PRO A 58 -14.13 2.04 -10.91
C PRO A 58 -13.70 2.68 -9.57
N GLN A 59 -14.52 3.59 -9.05
CA GLN A 59 -14.26 4.19 -7.74
C GLN A 59 -14.15 3.13 -6.64
N SER A 60 -14.96 2.09 -6.71
CA SER A 60 -14.93 1.00 -5.73
C SER A 60 -13.56 0.32 -5.68
N SER A 61 -12.85 0.24 -6.80
CA SER A 61 -11.50 -0.31 -6.84
C SER A 61 -10.53 0.56 -6.05
N ILE A 62 -10.56 1.87 -6.24
CA ILE A 62 -9.71 2.80 -5.49
C ILE A 62 -10.04 2.71 -4.00
N ALA A 63 -11.32 2.72 -3.64
CA ALA A 63 -11.76 2.65 -2.24
C ALA A 63 -11.26 1.37 -1.56
N ARG A 64 -11.36 0.22 -2.22
CA ARG A 64 -10.89 -1.06 -1.67
C ARG A 64 -9.39 -1.11 -1.51
N ILE A 65 -8.65 -0.58 -2.47
CA ILE A 65 -7.18 -0.51 -2.41
C ILE A 65 -6.75 0.37 -1.24
N GLU A 66 -7.33 1.55 -1.11
CA GLU A 66 -6.98 2.48 -0.03
C GLU A 66 -7.35 1.93 1.35
N ALA A 67 -8.39 1.10 1.41
CA ALA A 67 -8.82 0.47 2.66
C ALA A 67 -8.07 -0.83 2.98
N ASN A 68 -7.10 -1.21 2.16
CA ASN A 68 -6.33 -2.47 2.31
C ASN A 68 -7.20 -3.73 2.24
N LEU A 69 -8.30 -3.66 1.49
CA LEU A 69 -9.22 -4.80 1.34
C LEU A 69 -8.83 -5.73 0.18
N VAL A 70 -8.01 -5.25 -0.73
CA VAL A 70 -7.52 -6.04 -1.87
C VAL A 70 -6.03 -5.78 -2.08
N LYS A 71 -5.35 -6.73 -2.70
CA LYS A 71 -3.95 -6.57 -3.09
C LYS A 71 -3.91 -6.23 -4.58
N PRO A 72 -3.62 -4.98 -4.95
CA PRO A 72 -3.49 -4.64 -6.35
C PRO A 72 -2.21 -5.24 -6.94
N ASN A 73 -2.26 -5.61 -8.22
CA ASN A 73 -1.05 -6.03 -8.91
C ASN A 73 -0.20 -4.79 -9.28
N VAL A 74 1.03 -5.03 -9.73
CA VAL A 74 1.96 -3.95 -10.09
C VAL A 74 1.41 -3.09 -11.21
N GLU A 75 0.77 -3.68 -12.20
CA GLU A 75 0.18 -2.93 -13.30
C GLU A 75 -0.87 -1.93 -12.81
N THR A 76 -1.75 -2.36 -11.92
CA THR A 76 -2.77 -1.50 -11.32
C THR A 76 -2.13 -0.39 -10.48
N LEU A 77 -1.11 -0.72 -9.68
CA LEU A 77 -0.40 0.28 -8.89
C LEU A 77 0.22 1.36 -9.77
N LEU A 78 0.89 0.96 -10.84
CA LEU A 78 1.52 1.91 -11.77
C LEU A 78 0.47 2.80 -12.43
N LYS A 79 -0.68 2.24 -12.79
CA LYS A 79 -1.79 2.97 -13.38
C LYS A 79 -2.34 4.07 -12.46
N ILE A 80 -2.39 3.78 -11.15
CA ILE A 80 -2.84 4.74 -10.14
C ILE A 80 -1.75 5.76 -9.83
N MET A 81 -0.52 5.34 -9.74
CA MET A 81 0.60 6.18 -9.33
C MET A 81 1.01 7.21 -10.38
N LYS A 82 0.88 6.86 -11.65
CA LYS A 82 1.30 7.73 -12.75
C LYS A 82 0.61 9.11 -12.73
N PRO A 83 -0.72 9.21 -12.62
CA PRO A 83 -1.37 10.53 -12.53
C PRO A 83 -1.00 11.31 -11.28
N LEU A 84 -0.53 10.62 -10.24
CA LEU A 84 -0.10 11.26 -9.00
C LEU A 84 1.36 11.70 -9.03
N GLY A 85 2.07 11.43 -10.12
CA GLY A 85 3.50 11.74 -10.22
C GLY A 85 4.38 10.82 -9.41
N LEU A 86 3.90 9.63 -9.07
CA LEU A 86 4.64 8.63 -8.32
C LEU A 86 5.15 7.53 -9.25
N THR A 87 6.23 6.90 -8.86
CA THR A 87 6.76 5.73 -9.58
C THR A 87 7.28 4.70 -8.59
N LEU A 88 7.30 3.46 -9.02
CA LEU A 88 7.97 2.38 -8.28
C LEU A 88 9.39 2.25 -8.81
N CYS A 89 10.34 2.21 -7.90
CA CYS A 89 11.74 2.08 -8.26
C CYS A 89 12.40 1.04 -7.36
N PRO A 90 12.94 -0.05 -7.91
CA PRO A 90 13.66 -1.03 -7.10
C PRO A 90 14.90 -0.38 -6.47
N VAL A 91 15.12 -0.67 -5.20
CA VAL A 91 16.30 -0.19 -4.46
C VAL A 91 16.96 -1.38 -3.80
N ALA A 92 18.27 -1.43 -3.86
CA ALA A 92 19.04 -2.44 -3.12
C ALA A 92 18.96 -2.12 -1.62
N ILE A 93 18.73 -3.14 -0.82
CA ILE A 93 18.64 -3.03 0.63
C ILE A 93 19.77 -3.77 1.33
#